data_47df3cbac246c2048a602cafec9d11d3
#
_entry.id   47df3cbac246c2048a602cafec9d11d3
#
_cell.length_a   1.000
_cell.length_b   1.000
_cell.length_c   1.000
_cell.angle_alpha   90.00
_cell.angle_beta   90.00
_cell.angle_gamma   90.00
#
_symmetry.space_group_name_H-M   'P 1'
#
loop_
_entity.id
_entity.type
_entity.pdbx_description
1 polymer ?
#
loop_
_entity_poly.entity_id
_entity_poly.type
_entity_poly.pdbx_seq_one_letter_code
_entity_poly.pdbx_strand_id
1 'polypeptide(L)'
;MYIAIAGNIGSGKTTLTEILTRHYNAKAYYEESNNPYIGDFYNDMQRWAFHLQIYFLGSRIQQTLDMLASGDDVIVQDRTIYEDAHIFADNLHQMGLMSTRDLETYMGIFRLGSGFIPRPDLLIYLRASVPTLTAQIRKRGRDYEMNIDEDYLCRLNTKYEHWVNDTYDGEVLLVDKDTEDFVENPAVLEKICRRIDRLRNEQKR
;
A
#
# COMPACT_ATOMS: atom_id res chain seq x y z
N MET A 1 -4.76 13.09 -12.20
CA MET A 1 -4.13 13.08 -10.86
C MET A 1 -4.12 11.67 -10.30
N TYR A 2 -2.97 11.18 -9.87
CA TYR A 2 -2.80 9.85 -9.31
C TYR A 2 -2.49 9.94 -7.82
N ILE A 3 -3.40 9.40 -6.98
CA ILE A 3 -3.30 9.35 -5.52
C ILE A 3 -3.05 7.91 -5.11
N ALA A 4 -2.01 7.65 -4.33
CA ALA A 4 -1.74 6.35 -3.74
C ALA A 4 -1.94 6.39 -2.23
N ILE A 5 -2.50 5.32 -1.66
CA ILE A 5 -2.69 5.17 -0.23
C ILE A 5 -1.78 4.06 0.27
N ALA A 6 -0.80 4.44 1.09
CA ALA A 6 0.18 3.55 1.67
C ALA A 6 -0.07 3.32 3.16
N GLY A 7 0.43 2.21 3.66
CA GLY A 7 0.35 1.87 5.09
C GLY A 7 0.29 0.36 5.35
N ASN A 8 0.54 -0.02 6.57
CA ASN A 8 0.65 -1.39 7.00
C ASN A 8 -0.69 -2.16 6.88
N ILE A 9 -0.66 -3.47 7.08
CA ILE A 9 -1.85 -4.32 7.14
C ILE A 9 -2.74 -3.82 8.28
N GLY A 10 -4.03 -3.60 7.98
CA GLY A 10 -4.99 -3.09 8.96
C GLY A 10 -5.03 -1.56 9.13
N SER A 11 -4.20 -0.77 8.41
CA SER A 11 -4.19 0.70 8.56
C SER A 11 -5.42 1.44 8.01
N GLY A 12 -6.32 0.75 7.28
CA GLY A 12 -7.56 1.37 6.75
C GLY A 12 -7.44 1.91 5.34
N LYS A 13 -6.42 1.49 4.56
CA LYS A 13 -6.21 1.93 3.16
C LYS A 13 -7.45 1.78 2.30
N THR A 14 -8.03 0.59 2.28
CA THR A 14 -9.22 0.27 1.46
C THR A 14 -10.40 1.18 1.79
N THR A 15 -10.63 1.45 3.08
CA THR A 15 -11.69 2.36 3.53
C THR A 15 -11.46 3.79 3.03
N LEU A 16 -10.22 4.30 3.14
CA LEU A 16 -9.92 5.63 2.62
C LEU A 16 -10.00 5.69 1.09
N THR A 17 -9.55 4.62 0.40
CA THR A 17 -9.71 4.49 -1.06
C THR A 17 -11.19 4.61 -1.46
N GLU A 18 -12.09 3.89 -0.81
CA GLU A 18 -13.54 3.96 -1.07
C GLU A 18 -14.12 5.35 -0.83
N ILE A 19 -13.73 6.01 0.27
CA ILE A 19 -14.19 7.35 0.61
C ILE A 19 -13.75 8.36 -0.46
N LEU A 20 -12.46 8.38 -0.80
CA LEU A 20 -11.92 9.31 -1.79
C LEU A 20 -12.46 9.05 -3.20
N THR A 21 -12.63 7.77 -3.57
CA THR A 21 -13.24 7.38 -4.84
C THR A 21 -14.65 7.95 -5.00
N ARG A 22 -15.47 7.84 -3.96
CA ARG A 22 -16.83 8.42 -3.96
C ARG A 22 -16.80 9.95 -3.98
N HIS A 23 -15.92 10.56 -3.19
CA HIS A 23 -15.83 12.02 -3.05
C HIS A 23 -15.41 12.70 -4.36
N TYR A 24 -14.43 12.13 -5.07
CA TYR A 24 -13.88 12.70 -6.31
C TYR A 24 -14.47 12.11 -7.58
N ASN A 25 -15.41 11.18 -7.51
CA ASN A 25 -15.88 10.36 -8.64
C ASN A 25 -14.69 9.77 -9.40
N ALA A 26 -13.71 9.25 -8.64
CA ALA A 26 -12.44 8.75 -9.14
C ALA A 26 -12.52 7.28 -9.55
N LYS A 27 -11.53 6.80 -10.29
CA LYS A 27 -11.30 5.37 -10.53
C LYS A 27 -10.50 4.78 -9.38
N ALA A 28 -11.03 3.73 -8.76
CA ALA A 28 -10.32 3.00 -7.71
C ALA A 28 -9.58 1.78 -8.26
N TYR A 29 -8.38 1.54 -7.72
CA TYR A 29 -7.60 0.33 -7.94
C TYR A 29 -7.25 -0.28 -6.57
N TYR A 30 -7.87 -1.42 -6.28
CA TYR A 30 -7.72 -2.12 -5.00
C TYR A 30 -6.62 -3.17 -5.07
N GLU A 31 -6.07 -3.53 -3.91
CA GLU A 31 -5.21 -4.69 -3.80
C GLU A 31 -6.00 -5.96 -4.18
N GLU A 32 -5.36 -6.87 -4.94
CA GLU A 32 -5.98 -8.12 -5.38
C GLU A 32 -6.31 -9.00 -4.17
N SER A 33 -7.60 -9.21 -3.93
CA SER A 33 -8.09 -10.01 -2.79
C SER A 33 -8.09 -11.52 -3.07
N ASN A 34 -8.10 -11.91 -4.35
CA ASN A 34 -8.16 -13.31 -4.77
C ASN A 34 -6.77 -13.91 -5.05
N ASN A 35 -5.76 -13.48 -4.31
CA ASN A 35 -4.41 -14.02 -4.45
C ASN A 35 -4.38 -15.51 -4.06
N PRO A 36 -4.04 -16.42 -5.01
CA PRO A 36 -4.10 -17.85 -4.75
C PRO A 36 -3.05 -18.34 -3.74
N TYR A 37 -2.03 -17.53 -3.45
CA TYR A 37 -0.92 -17.90 -2.55
C TYR A 37 -1.08 -17.37 -1.14
N ILE A 38 -2.05 -16.48 -0.87
CA ILE A 38 -2.09 -15.76 0.40
C ILE A 38 -2.36 -16.67 1.60
N GLY A 39 -3.26 -17.64 1.46
CA GLY A 39 -3.55 -18.63 2.50
C GLY A 39 -2.36 -19.57 2.74
N ASP A 40 -1.74 -20.06 1.68
CA ASP A 40 -0.57 -20.92 1.76
C ASP A 40 0.63 -20.19 2.37
N PHE A 41 0.80 -18.91 2.04
CA PHE A 41 1.86 -18.08 2.59
C PHE A 41 1.78 -17.97 4.12
N TYR A 42 0.61 -17.68 4.69
CA TYR A 42 0.49 -17.59 6.16
C TYR A 42 0.65 -18.95 6.85
N ASN A 43 0.47 -20.07 6.14
CA ASN A 43 0.73 -21.42 6.67
C ASN A 43 2.21 -21.80 6.58
N ASP A 44 2.91 -21.42 5.51
CA ASP A 44 4.34 -21.71 5.28
C ASP A 44 4.99 -20.54 4.52
N MET A 45 5.36 -19.50 5.27
CA MET A 45 5.93 -18.28 4.70
C MET A 45 7.22 -18.55 3.92
N GLN A 46 8.08 -19.49 4.40
CA GLN A 46 9.35 -19.77 3.75
C GLN A 46 9.17 -20.35 2.35
N ARG A 47 8.22 -21.23 2.18
CA ARG A 47 7.93 -21.83 0.89
C ARG A 47 7.29 -20.85 -0.08
N TRP A 48 6.36 -20.02 0.40
CA TRP A 48 5.47 -19.27 -0.45
C TRP A 48 5.80 -17.77 -0.58
N ALA A 49 6.79 -17.26 0.17
CA ALA A 49 7.16 -15.85 0.16
C ALA A 49 7.42 -15.31 -1.25
N PHE A 50 8.30 -15.96 -2.02
CA PHE A 50 8.62 -15.55 -3.38
C PHE A 50 7.40 -15.61 -4.30
N HIS A 51 6.63 -16.69 -4.25
CA HIS A 51 5.45 -16.88 -5.11
C HIS A 51 4.40 -15.80 -4.86
N LEU A 52 4.12 -15.51 -3.58
CA LEU A 52 3.19 -14.46 -3.18
C LEU A 52 3.65 -13.09 -3.69
N GLN A 53 4.92 -12.75 -3.50
CA GLN A 53 5.45 -11.44 -3.90
C GLN A 53 5.49 -11.28 -5.42
N ILE A 54 5.85 -12.32 -6.18
CA ILE A 54 5.81 -12.29 -7.65
C ILE A 54 4.38 -12.13 -8.17
N TYR A 55 3.40 -12.78 -7.54
CA TYR A 55 2.01 -12.62 -7.91
C TYR A 55 1.53 -11.17 -7.70
N PHE A 56 1.82 -10.58 -6.52
CA PHE A 56 1.48 -9.18 -6.26
C PHE A 56 2.17 -8.24 -7.23
N LEU A 57 3.45 -8.46 -7.51
CA LEU A 57 4.20 -7.64 -8.47
C LEU A 57 3.56 -7.67 -9.85
N GLY A 58 3.21 -8.87 -10.36
CA GLY A 58 2.55 -9.03 -11.65
C GLY A 58 1.18 -8.35 -11.71
N SER A 59 0.35 -8.57 -10.69
CA SER A 59 -0.97 -7.93 -10.54
C SER A 59 -0.84 -6.40 -10.50
N ARG A 60 0.14 -5.87 -9.78
CA ARG A 60 0.37 -4.43 -9.65
C ARG A 60 0.85 -3.79 -10.94
N ILE A 61 1.72 -4.47 -11.69
CA ILE A 61 2.13 -4.04 -13.03
C ILE A 61 0.90 -3.98 -13.96
N GLN A 62 0.07 -5.03 -13.97
CA GLN A 62 -1.15 -5.05 -14.79
C GLN A 62 -2.10 -3.91 -14.42
N GLN A 63 -2.37 -3.72 -13.12
CA GLN A 63 -3.19 -2.60 -12.64
C GLN A 63 -2.66 -1.25 -13.16
N THR A 64 -1.35 -1.07 -13.14
CA THR A 64 -0.76 0.20 -13.58
C THR A 64 -0.91 0.41 -15.08
N LEU A 65 -0.78 -0.65 -15.88
CA LEU A 65 -1.07 -0.58 -17.32
C LEU A 65 -2.54 -0.20 -17.57
N ASP A 66 -3.46 -0.76 -16.79
CA ASP A 66 -4.88 -0.42 -16.85
C ASP A 66 -5.14 1.04 -16.43
N MET A 67 -4.44 1.53 -15.41
CA MET A 67 -4.48 2.93 -15.00
C MET A 67 -4.04 3.88 -16.12
N LEU A 68 -2.93 3.57 -16.76
CA LEU A 68 -2.40 4.38 -17.89
C LEU A 68 -3.34 4.39 -19.09
N ALA A 69 -4.04 3.29 -19.33
CA ALA A 69 -4.99 3.16 -20.44
C ALA A 69 -6.37 3.77 -20.15
N SER A 70 -6.72 4.00 -18.90
CA SER A 70 -8.09 4.41 -18.50
C SER A 70 -8.46 5.82 -18.91
N GLY A 71 -7.49 6.74 -18.94
CA GLY A 71 -7.73 8.16 -19.21
C GLY A 71 -8.54 8.89 -18.12
N ASP A 72 -8.69 8.30 -16.92
CA ASP A 72 -9.43 8.88 -15.81
C ASP A 72 -8.73 10.11 -15.25
N ASP A 73 -9.49 11.18 -14.95
CA ASP A 73 -8.96 12.44 -14.40
C ASP A 73 -8.35 12.27 -13.00
N VAL A 74 -8.95 11.41 -12.19
CA VAL A 74 -8.50 11.10 -10.83
C VAL A 74 -8.50 9.60 -10.61
N ILE A 75 -7.36 9.10 -10.15
CA ILE A 75 -7.13 7.70 -9.82
C ILE A 75 -6.73 7.59 -8.38
N VAL A 76 -7.32 6.63 -7.65
CA VAL A 76 -6.97 6.30 -6.26
C VAL A 76 -6.56 4.84 -6.20
N GLN A 77 -5.33 4.57 -5.76
CA GLN A 77 -4.79 3.22 -5.64
C GLN A 77 -4.53 2.82 -4.19
N ASP A 78 -5.06 1.67 -3.78
CA ASP A 78 -4.76 1.00 -2.52
C ASP A 78 -3.46 0.22 -2.67
N ARG A 79 -2.38 0.72 -2.07
CA ARG A 79 -1.01 0.19 -2.12
C ARG A 79 -0.33 0.30 -3.48
N THR A 80 0.95 0.56 -3.47
CA THR A 80 1.77 0.74 -4.67
C THR A 80 2.77 -0.40 -4.87
N ILE A 81 3.30 -0.52 -6.08
CA ILE A 81 4.40 -1.42 -6.42
C ILE A 81 5.67 -1.14 -5.58
N TYR A 82 5.85 0.10 -5.12
CA TYR A 82 7.00 0.51 -4.31
C TYR A 82 6.95 -0.12 -2.92
N GLU A 83 5.76 -0.21 -2.31
CA GLU A 83 5.55 -0.89 -1.03
C GLU A 83 5.82 -2.38 -1.14
N ASP A 84 5.32 -3.01 -2.23
CA ASP A 84 5.56 -4.43 -2.48
C ASP A 84 7.06 -4.76 -2.51
N ALA A 85 7.87 -3.90 -3.14
CA ALA A 85 9.32 -4.10 -3.25
C ALA A 85 10.08 -3.68 -1.97
N HIS A 86 9.90 -2.45 -1.51
CA HIS A 86 10.75 -1.86 -0.46
C HIS A 86 10.30 -2.22 0.96
N ILE A 87 9.05 -2.65 1.13
CA ILE A 87 8.51 -3.03 2.44
C ILE A 87 8.39 -4.55 2.53
N PHE A 88 7.56 -5.17 1.67
CA PHE A 88 7.20 -6.59 1.84
C PHE A 88 8.29 -7.55 1.38
N ALA A 89 8.75 -7.45 0.14
CA ALA A 89 9.79 -8.34 -0.38
C ALA A 89 11.09 -8.20 0.38
N ASP A 90 11.52 -6.97 0.68
CA ASP A 90 12.72 -6.71 1.47
C ASP A 90 12.60 -7.23 2.91
N ASN A 91 11.42 -7.08 3.55
CA ASN A 91 11.18 -7.64 4.88
C ASN A 91 11.30 -9.16 4.89
N LEU A 92 10.68 -9.84 3.91
CA LEU A 92 10.75 -11.31 3.82
C LEU A 92 12.18 -11.81 3.59
N HIS A 93 12.98 -11.07 2.81
CA HIS A 93 14.40 -11.37 2.67
C HIS A 93 15.17 -11.19 3.98
N GLN A 94 14.97 -10.08 4.70
CA GLN A 94 15.65 -9.84 5.97
C GLN A 94 15.25 -10.83 7.08
N MET A 95 14.05 -11.40 6.98
CA MET A 95 13.61 -12.49 7.85
C MET A 95 14.17 -13.87 7.44
N GLY A 96 14.91 -13.96 6.33
CA GLY A 96 15.43 -15.23 5.79
C GLY A 96 14.36 -16.09 5.11
N LEU A 97 13.16 -15.56 4.87
CA LEU A 97 12.04 -16.23 4.23
C LEU A 97 12.09 -16.16 2.70
N MET A 98 12.92 -15.29 2.15
CA MET A 98 13.21 -15.15 0.74
C MET A 98 14.73 -15.17 0.53
N SER A 99 15.24 -16.00 -0.38
CA SER A 99 16.67 -16.07 -0.64
C SER A 99 17.17 -14.79 -1.35
N THR A 100 18.47 -14.51 -1.26
CA THR A 100 19.09 -13.39 -2.02
C THR A 100 18.83 -13.51 -3.52
N ARG A 101 18.93 -14.74 -4.07
CA ARG A 101 18.66 -15.01 -5.49
C ARG A 101 17.19 -14.65 -5.86
N ASP A 102 16.24 -15.02 -5.00
CA ASP A 102 14.83 -14.72 -5.24
C ASP A 102 14.55 -13.22 -5.17
N LEU A 103 15.14 -12.53 -4.17
CA LEU A 103 15.04 -11.07 -4.08
C LEU A 103 15.66 -10.38 -5.30
N GLU A 104 16.83 -10.79 -5.76
CA GLU A 104 17.48 -10.23 -6.96
C GLU A 104 16.61 -10.42 -8.21
N THR A 105 16.00 -11.60 -8.36
CA THR A 105 15.05 -11.89 -9.44
C THR A 105 13.82 -10.99 -9.35
N TYR A 106 13.21 -10.90 -8.17
CA TYR A 106 12.08 -10.02 -7.90
C TYR A 106 12.40 -8.55 -8.23
N MET A 107 13.53 -8.04 -7.70
CA MET A 107 13.97 -6.66 -7.92
C MET A 107 14.33 -6.38 -9.39
N GLY A 108 14.77 -7.39 -10.13
CA GLY A 108 14.96 -7.28 -11.58
C GLY A 108 13.65 -7.00 -12.31
N ILE A 109 12.59 -7.76 -12.00
CA ILE A 109 11.25 -7.56 -12.58
C ILE A 109 10.64 -6.24 -12.10
N PHE A 110 10.79 -5.92 -10.81
CA PHE A 110 10.33 -4.64 -10.25
C PHE A 110 10.94 -3.43 -10.99
N ARG A 111 12.27 -3.42 -11.22
CA ARG A 111 12.95 -2.32 -11.95
C ARG A 111 12.46 -2.19 -13.38
N LEU A 112 12.20 -3.30 -14.06
CA LEU A 112 11.61 -3.27 -15.40
C LEU A 112 10.19 -2.68 -15.39
N GLY A 113 9.34 -3.15 -14.48
CA GLY A 113 7.97 -2.67 -14.35
C GLY A 113 7.89 -1.20 -13.92
N SER A 114 8.64 -0.82 -12.87
CA SER A 114 8.60 0.53 -12.30
C SER A 114 9.12 1.61 -13.26
N GLY A 115 9.92 1.24 -14.27
CA GLY A 115 10.40 2.18 -15.30
C GLY A 115 9.27 2.75 -16.18
N PHE A 116 8.11 2.10 -16.24
CA PHE A 116 6.94 2.54 -17.02
C PHE A 116 5.80 3.08 -16.14
N ILE A 117 5.96 2.98 -14.82
CA ILE A 117 4.92 3.34 -13.84
C ILE A 117 5.13 4.78 -13.39
N PRO A 118 4.15 5.70 -13.59
CA PRO A 118 4.24 7.04 -13.04
C PRO A 118 4.25 6.99 -11.52
N ARG A 119 4.97 7.91 -10.91
CA ARG A 119 4.89 8.09 -9.45
C ARG A 119 3.55 8.72 -9.10
N PRO A 120 2.99 8.41 -7.90
CA PRO A 120 1.84 9.13 -7.39
C PRO A 120 2.11 10.63 -7.30
N ASP A 121 1.13 11.45 -7.68
CA ASP A 121 1.14 12.88 -7.42
C ASP A 121 1.05 13.18 -5.92
N LEU A 122 0.38 12.27 -5.17
CA LEU A 122 0.29 12.31 -3.72
C LEU A 122 0.30 10.91 -3.15
N LEU A 123 1.19 10.64 -2.21
CA LEU A 123 1.18 9.47 -1.35
C LEU A 123 0.52 9.83 -0.02
N ILE A 124 -0.61 9.21 0.31
CA ILE A 124 -1.23 9.33 1.63
C ILE A 124 -0.76 8.17 2.48
N TYR A 125 0.11 8.45 3.45
CA TYR A 125 0.65 7.44 4.35
C TYR A 125 -0.19 7.34 5.63
N LEU A 126 -0.86 6.21 5.80
CA LEU A 126 -1.64 5.88 6.99
C LEU A 126 -0.71 5.21 8.02
N ARG A 127 -0.14 6.02 8.92
CA ARG A 127 0.66 5.54 10.04
C ARG A 127 -0.25 5.04 11.15
N ALA A 128 0.05 3.87 11.72
CA ALA A 128 -0.68 3.33 12.87
C ALA A 128 0.24 2.51 13.76
N SER A 129 0.01 2.55 15.08
CA SER A 129 0.70 1.68 16.02
C SER A 129 0.28 0.21 15.87
N VAL A 130 1.14 -0.71 16.27
CA VAL A 130 0.83 -2.16 16.21
C VAL A 130 -0.47 -2.51 16.95
N PRO A 131 -0.76 -1.98 18.16
CA PRO A 131 -2.05 -2.21 18.80
C PRO A 131 -3.25 -1.78 17.97
N THR A 132 -3.17 -0.62 17.31
CA THR A 132 -4.24 -0.13 16.40
C THR A 132 -4.40 -1.06 15.21
N LEU A 133 -3.30 -1.47 14.56
CA LEU A 133 -3.33 -2.42 13.44
C LEU A 133 -3.96 -3.75 13.83
N THR A 134 -3.53 -4.33 14.95
CA THR A 134 -4.04 -5.61 15.47
C THR A 134 -5.54 -5.54 15.76
N ALA A 135 -6.01 -4.44 16.36
CA ALA A 135 -7.43 -4.22 16.61
C ALA A 135 -8.25 -4.15 15.31
N GLN A 136 -7.73 -3.46 14.28
CA GLN A 136 -8.39 -3.34 12.98
C GLN A 136 -8.37 -4.66 12.19
N ILE A 137 -7.29 -5.42 12.25
CA ILE A 137 -7.18 -6.76 11.64
C ILE A 137 -8.24 -7.69 12.24
N ARG A 138 -8.35 -7.72 13.57
CA ARG A 138 -9.37 -8.52 14.27
C ARG A 138 -10.78 -8.09 13.92
N LYS A 139 -11.05 -6.77 13.86
CA LYS A 139 -12.36 -6.23 13.47
C LYS A 139 -12.73 -6.62 12.04
N ARG A 140 -11.76 -6.66 11.11
CA ARG A 140 -11.96 -7.07 9.72
C ARG A 140 -12.26 -8.56 9.58
N GLY A 141 -11.65 -9.42 10.42
CA GLY A 141 -11.98 -10.83 10.56
C GLY A 141 -11.64 -11.70 9.36
N ARG A 142 -10.54 -11.42 8.64
CA ARG A 142 -10.04 -12.31 7.59
C ARG A 142 -9.29 -13.48 8.24
N ASP A 143 -9.73 -14.72 7.99
CA ASP A 143 -9.22 -15.93 8.65
C ASP A 143 -7.69 -16.07 8.58
N TYR A 144 -7.08 -15.81 7.42
CA TYR A 144 -5.64 -15.93 7.20
C TYR A 144 -4.83 -14.81 7.88
N GLU A 145 -5.47 -13.72 8.33
CA GLU A 145 -4.80 -12.60 9.02
C GLU A 145 -4.91 -12.69 10.55
N MET A 146 -5.79 -13.55 11.07
CA MET A 146 -6.06 -13.61 12.50
C MET A 146 -4.85 -14.00 13.35
N ASN A 147 -3.88 -14.69 12.75
CA ASN A 147 -2.66 -15.16 13.39
C ASN A 147 -1.40 -14.40 12.96
N ILE A 148 -1.56 -13.19 12.39
CA ILE A 148 -0.39 -12.37 12.04
C ILE A 148 0.38 -12.03 13.32
N ASP A 149 1.69 -12.32 13.29
CA ASP A 149 2.61 -12.01 14.36
C ASP A 149 2.76 -10.48 14.53
N GLU A 150 2.67 -10.01 15.76
CA GLU A 150 2.87 -8.59 16.08
C GLU A 150 4.30 -8.13 15.76
N ASP A 151 5.30 -8.99 15.90
CA ASP A 151 6.68 -8.71 15.49
C ASP A 151 6.78 -8.48 13.97
N TYR A 152 6.00 -9.23 13.18
CA TYR A 152 5.90 -8.99 11.74
C TYR A 152 5.33 -7.61 11.42
N LEU A 153 4.25 -7.21 12.10
CA LEU A 153 3.66 -5.86 11.94
C LEU A 153 4.63 -4.76 12.39
N CYS A 154 5.37 -4.98 13.47
CA CYS A 154 6.38 -4.05 13.97
C CYS A 154 7.52 -3.84 12.95
N ARG A 155 8.03 -4.93 12.36
CA ARG A 155 9.04 -4.86 11.28
C ARG A 155 8.54 -4.10 10.07
N LEU A 156 7.31 -4.36 9.63
CA LEU A 156 6.70 -3.61 8.54
C LEU A 156 6.58 -2.12 8.87
N ASN A 157 6.13 -1.76 10.08
CA ASN A 157 6.06 -0.35 10.51
C ASN A 157 7.44 0.33 10.44
N THR A 158 8.49 -0.31 10.95
CA THR A 158 9.85 0.23 10.88
C THR A 158 10.27 0.48 9.43
N LYS A 159 9.94 -0.43 8.50
CA LYS A 159 10.23 -0.24 7.08
C LYS A 159 9.42 0.88 6.44
N TYR A 160 8.14 1.01 6.80
CA TYR A 160 7.32 2.12 6.33
C TYR A 160 7.88 3.47 6.77
N GLU A 161 8.25 3.61 8.06
CA GLU A 161 8.85 4.86 8.56
C GLU A 161 10.14 5.19 7.83
N HIS A 162 11.05 4.22 7.66
CA HIS A 162 12.29 4.43 6.91
C HIS A 162 12.01 4.77 5.43
N TRP A 163 11.12 4.04 4.78
CA TRP A 163 10.83 4.27 3.37
C TRP A 163 10.22 5.66 3.12
N VAL A 164 9.23 6.03 3.92
CA VAL A 164 8.52 7.31 3.75
C VAL A 164 9.39 8.51 4.12
N ASN A 165 10.21 8.40 5.17
CA ASN A 165 11.00 9.54 5.66
C ASN A 165 12.36 9.70 4.97
N ASP A 166 12.98 8.58 4.55
CA ASP A 166 14.39 8.60 4.12
C ASP A 166 14.58 8.25 2.64
N THR A 167 13.61 7.57 2.01
CA THR A 167 13.79 7.00 0.67
C THR A 167 12.80 7.52 -0.36
N TYR A 168 11.55 7.75 0.04
CA TYR A 168 10.51 8.23 -0.87
C TYR A 168 10.66 9.73 -1.12
N ASP A 169 10.86 10.11 -2.38
CA ASP A 169 11.14 11.51 -2.80
C ASP A 169 9.92 12.22 -3.42
N GLY A 170 8.72 11.66 -3.28
CA GLY A 170 7.46 12.25 -3.74
C GLY A 170 6.74 13.06 -2.65
N GLU A 171 5.62 13.65 -3.04
CA GLU A 171 4.74 14.37 -2.12
C GLU A 171 4.04 13.40 -1.17
N VAL A 172 4.13 13.62 0.14
CA VAL A 172 3.54 12.77 1.18
C VAL A 172 2.58 13.55 2.05
N LEU A 173 1.40 12.98 2.30
CA LEU A 173 0.49 13.39 3.35
C LEU A 173 0.45 12.30 4.43
N LEU A 174 1.00 12.57 5.60
CA LEU A 174 0.92 11.67 6.74
C LEU A 174 -0.42 11.86 7.47
N VAL A 175 -1.11 10.73 7.73
CA VAL A 175 -2.31 10.63 8.56
C VAL A 175 -2.04 9.65 9.68
N ASP A 176 -2.05 10.12 10.92
CA ASP A 176 -1.80 9.31 12.10
C ASP A 176 -3.10 8.66 12.59
N LYS A 177 -3.28 7.38 12.32
CA LYS A 177 -4.50 6.62 12.64
C LYS A 177 -4.73 6.42 14.14
N ASP A 178 -3.74 6.65 14.97
CA ASP A 178 -3.91 6.57 16.43
C ASP A 178 -4.63 7.80 16.99
N THR A 179 -4.55 8.94 16.27
CA THR A 179 -5.13 10.23 16.68
C THR A 179 -6.09 10.82 15.66
N GLU A 180 -6.00 10.43 14.40
CA GLU A 180 -6.75 10.98 13.27
C GLU A 180 -7.68 9.92 12.66
N ASP A 181 -8.93 9.87 13.09
CA ASP A 181 -9.93 8.98 12.51
C ASP A 181 -10.72 9.69 11.40
N PHE A 182 -10.41 9.38 10.16
CA PHE A 182 -11.07 9.96 8.98
C PHE A 182 -12.46 9.36 8.70
N VAL A 183 -12.88 8.31 9.42
CA VAL A 183 -14.21 7.72 9.31
C VAL A 183 -15.18 8.42 10.23
N GLU A 184 -14.79 8.59 11.51
CA GLU A 184 -15.64 9.16 12.54
C GLU A 184 -15.50 10.69 12.65
N ASN A 185 -14.37 11.25 12.22
CA ASN A 185 -14.09 12.69 12.31
C ASN A 185 -14.06 13.37 10.93
N PRO A 186 -15.13 14.07 10.53
CA PRO A 186 -15.19 14.78 9.24
C PRO A 186 -14.06 15.80 9.02
N ALA A 187 -13.53 16.42 10.08
CA ALA A 187 -12.46 17.40 9.96
C ALA A 187 -11.13 16.78 9.48
N VAL A 188 -10.89 15.51 9.83
CA VAL A 188 -9.71 14.78 9.33
C VAL A 188 -9.86 14.50 7.82
N LEU A 189 -11.03 14.03 7.40
CA LEU A 189 -11.30 13.81 5.98
C LEU A 189 -11.21 15.12 5.19
N GLU A 190 -11.73 16.22 5.72
CA GLU A 190 -11.63 17.55 5.09
C GLU A 190 -10.17 18.03 4.97
N LYS A 191 -9.30 17.74 5.97
CA LYS A 191 -7.86 18.02 5.90
C LYS A 191 -7.23 17.28 4.72
N ILE A 192 -7.57 15.98 4.54
CA ILE A 192 -7.09 15.16 3.42
C ILE A 192 -7.57 15.75 2.08
N CYS A 193 -8.87 16.02 1.96
CA CYS A 193 -9.45 16.57 0.74
C CYS A 193 -8.83 17.93 0.38
N ARG A 194 -8.66 18.84 1.35
CA ARG A 194 -8.00 20.15 1.10
C ARG A 194 -6.58 19.99 0.53
N ARG A 195 -5.82 18.99 0.98
CA ARG A 195 -4.47 18.75 0.43
C ARG A 195 -4.55 18.27 -1.02
N ILE A 196 -5.46 17.35 -1.32
CA ILE A 196 -5.72 16.85 -2.68
C ILE A 196 -6.15 17.99 -3.61
N ASP A 197 -7.12 18.80 -3.20
CA ASP A 197 -7.66 19.89 -4.00
C ASP A 197 -6.60 20.98 -4.29
N ARG A 198 -5.73 21.25 -3.32
CA ARG A 198 -4.61 22.17 -3.51
C ARG A 198 -3.67 21.67 -4.62
N LEU A 199 -3.20 20.42 -4.55
CA LEU A 199 -2.32 19.84 -5.56
C LEU A 199 -2.99 19.79 -6.94
N ARG A 200 -4.28 19.44 -6.99
CA ARG A 200 -5.06 19.41 -8.23
C ARG A 200 -5.15 20.78 -8.89
N ASN A 201 -5.26 21.83 -8.10
CA ASN A 201 -5.30 23.20 -8.60
C ASN A 201 -3.91 23.70 -9.07
N GLU A 202 -2.83 23.22 -8.44
CA GLU A 202 -1.45 23.52 -8.86
C GLU A 202 -1.11 22.88 -10.21
N GLN A 203 -1.60 21.66 -10.48
CA GLN A 203 -1.40 20.95 -11.76
C GLN A 203 -2.17 21.53 -12.95
N LYS A 204 -3.23 22.30 -12.71
CA LYS A 204 -4.04 22.94 -13.76
C LYS A 204 -3.52 24.30 -14.21
N ARG A 205 -2.47 24.82 -13.56
CA ARG A 205 -1.81 26.09 -13.87
C ARG A 205 -0.59 25.89 -14.75
#